data_673dd54f6d7fe0016863d898f550cce2
#
_entry.id   673dd54f6d7fe0016863d898f550cce2
#
_cell.length_a   1.000
_cell.length_b   1.000
_cell.length_c   1.000
_cell.angle_alpha   90.00
_cell.angle_beta   90.00
_cell.angle_gamma   90.00
#
_symmetry.space_group_name_H-M   'P 1'
#
loop_
_entity.id
_entity.type
_entity.pdbx_description
1 polymer ?
#
loop_
_entity_poly.entity_id
_entity_poly.type
_entity_poly.pdbx_seq_one_letter_code
_entity_poly.pdbx_strand_id
1 'polypeptide(L)'
;LTARVIRFERQSIIMAVSSGLGRPEVEAELPRRDQLPNDNYRANATFKVFLKEVSEVPRRGPQLFVSRSNAGLVVYLFENEVPEIQEGSVRIVAVAREANPPSRSVGPRTKVAVDSIEREVDPVGACIGARGSRIQQVVNELRGEKIDVIRWSQDPGQYIANSLSPARVEMVRLVDPAGQHAHVLVPPDQLSLAIGREGQNVRLAARLTGWKIDIKNS
;
A
#
# COMPACT_ATOMS: atom_id res chain seq x y z
N LEU A 1 1.54 -12.59 8.69
CA LEU A 1 1.03 -13.91 9.05
C LEU A 1 0.34 -14.58 7.88
N THR A 2 0.36 -15.91 7.84
CA THR A 2 -0.44 -16.70 6.89
C THR A 2 -1.68 -17.21 7.61
N ALA A 3 -2.84 -16.98 7.01
CA ALA A 3 -4.12 -17.36 7.58
C ALA A 3 -4.91 -18.25 6.60
N ARG A 4 -5.62 -19.22 7.15
CA ARG A 4 -6.47 -20.15 6.40
C ARG A 4 -7.93 -19.93 6.80
N VAL A 5 -8.82 -19.80 5.82
CA VAL A 5 -10.25 -19.62 6.06
C VAL A 5 -10.84 -20.88 6.70
N ILE A 6 -11.50 -20.72 7.87
CA ILE A 6 -12.19 -21.81 8.56
C ILE A 6 -13.69 -21.75 8.29
N ARG A 7 -14.32 -20.61 8.58
CA ARG A 7 -15.78 -20.46 8.50
C ARG A 7 -16.17 -18.99 8.38
N PHE A 8 -17.42 -18.78 8.09
CA PHE A 8 -18.04 -17.45 8.06
C PHE A 8 -18.92 -17.29 9.30
N GLU A 9 -18.80 -16.16 9.98
CA GLU A 9 -19.67 -15.77 11.09
C GLU A 9 -20.24 -14.38 10.82
N ARG A 10 -21.53 -14.32 10.49
CA ARG A 10 -22.21 -13.09 10.06
C ARG A 10 -21.50 -12.51 8.84
N GLN A 11 -20.89 -11.32 8.99
CA GLN A 11 -20.13 -10.67 7.91
C GLN A 11 -18.61 -10.81 8.08
N SER A 12 -18.18 -11.45 9.15
CA SER A 12 -16.77 -11.71 9.43
C SER A 12 -16.33 -13.08 8.91
N ILE A 13 -15.04 -13.20 8.65
CA ILE A 13 -14.41 -14.46 8.29
C ILE A 13 -13.51 -14.88 9.42
N ILE A 14 -13.69 -16.12 9.89
CA ILE A 14 -12.84 -16.69 10.93
C ILE A 14 -11.73 -17.48 10.24
N MET A 15 -10.51 -17.21 10.64
CA MET A 15 -9.31 -17.77 10.05
C MET A 15 -8.46 -18.47 11.11
N ALA A 16 -7.74 -19.49 10.69
CA ALA A 16 -6.70 -20.12 11.49
C ALA A 16 -5.36 -19.50 11.15
N VAL A 17 -4.68 -18.97 12.15
CA VAL A 17 -3.39 -18.30 12.01
C VAL A 17 -2.32 -19.10 12.74
N SER A 18 -1.22 -19.43 12.04
CA SER A 18 -0.06 -20.06 12.65
C SER A 18 0.92 -19.00 13.14
N SER A 19 1.32 -19.12 14.40
CA SER A 19 2.32 -18.23 15.00
C SER A 19 3.76 -18.77 14.90
N GLY A 20 3.95 -19.88 14.20
CA GLY A 20 5.27 -20.48 13.95
C GLY A 20 5.23 -22.01 13.96
N LEU A 21 6.36 -22.60 13.55
CA LEU A 21 6.54 -24.06 13.51
C LEU A 21 6.36 -24.68 14.91
N GLY A 22 5.53 -25.72 14.98
CA GLY A 22 5.30 -26.47 16.21
C GLY A 22 4.35 -25.81 17.22
N ARG A 23 3.74 -24.66 16.85
CA ARG A 23 2.73 -24.01 17.69
C ARG A 23 1.33 -24.29 17.14
N PRO A 24 0.31 -24.42 18.04
CA PRO A 24 -1.05 -24.60 17.58
C PRO A 24 -1.54 -23.38 16.80
N GLU A 25 -2.42 -23.62 15.83
CA GLU A 25 -3.13 -22.55 15.16
C GLU A 25 -4.09 -21.86 16.12
N VAL A 26 -4.22 -20.54 15.95
CA VAL A 26 -5.12 -19.69 16.74
C VAL A 26 -6.15 -19.09 15.81
N GLU A 27 -7.40 -19.00 16.30
CA GLU A 27 -8.47 -18.34 15.53
C GLU A 27 -8.27 -16.82 15.54
N ALA A 28 -8.48 -16.22 14.36
CA ALA A 28 -8.47 -14.78 14.14
C ALA A 28 -9.72 -14.37 13.39
N GLU A 29 -10.17 -13.14 13.62
CA GLU A 29 -11.31 -12.57 12.93
C GLU A 29 -10.83 -11.58 11.86
N LEU A 30 -11.35 -11.74 10.64
CA LEU A 30 -11.20 -10.80 9.55
C LEU A 30 -12.55 -10.08 9.36
N PRO A 31 -12.72 -8.88 9.97
CA PRO A 31 -13.96 -8.12 9.86
C PRO A 31 -14.22 -7.66 8.43
N ARG A 32 -15.49 -7.41 8.10
CA ARG A 32 -15.88 -6.99 6.75
C ARG A 32 -15.08 -5.78 6.23
N ARG A 33 -14.85 -4.78 7.06
CA ARG A 33 -14.08 -3.57 6.70
C ARG A 33 -12.61 -3.86 6.34
N ASP A 34 -12.09 -5.00 6.79
CA ASP A 34 -10.71 -5.42 6.58
C ASP A 34 -10.56 -6.44 5.45
N GLN A 35 -11.66 -6.81 4.80
CA GLN A 35 -11.68 -7.71 3.65
C GLN A 35 -11.42 -6.95 2.35
N LEU A 36 -10.90 -7.64 1.33
CA LEU A 36 -10.72 -7.08 -0.01
C LEU A 36 -11.85 -7.56 -0.93
N PRO A 37 -12.38 -6.67 -1.80
CA PRO A 37 -13.50 -7.04 -2.68
C PRO A 37 -13.13 -8.10 -3.73
N ASN A 38 -11.86 -8.17 -4.11
CA ASN A 38 -11.39 -9.13 -5.12
C ASN A 38 -10.89 -10.44 -4.52
N ASP A 39 -10.85 -10.56 -3.19
CA ASP A 39 -10.48 -11.81 -2.54
C ASP A 39 -11.66 -12.80 -2.60
N ASN A 40 -11.33 -14.06 -2.79
CA ASN A 40 -12.31 -15.15 -2.76
C ASN A 40 -12.05 -16.00 -1.51
N TYR A 41 -12.85 -15.73 -0.47
CA TYR A 41 -12.71 -16.38 0.83
C TYR A 41 -13.45 -17.72 0.85
N ARG A 42 -12.88 -18.72 0.20
CA ARG A 42 -13.40 -20.09 0.26
C ARG A 42 -12.79 -20.84 1.43
N ALA A 43 -13.51 -21.85 1.95
CA ALA A 43 -12.98 -22.72 2.99
C ALA A 43 -11.61 -23.29 2.60
N ASN A 44 -10.69 -23.26 3.54
CA ASN A 44 -9.29 -23.68 3.41
C ASN A 44 -8.43 -22.82 2.48
N ALA A 45 -8.94 -21.75 1.87
CA ALA A 45 -8.11 -20.80 1.14
C ALA A 45 -7.15 -20.09 2.10
N THR A 46 -5.93 -19.83 1.64
CA THR A 46 -4.89 -19.17 2.44
C THR A 46 -4.61 -17.77 1.94
N PHE A 47 -4.37 -16.86 2.88
CA PHE A 47 -4.08 -15.46 2.62
C PHE A 47 -2.97 -14.95 3.53
N LYS A 48 -2.17 -14.02 3.05
CA LYS A 48 -1.32 -13.21 3.91
C LYS A 48 -2.19 -12.15 4.58
N VAL A 49 -2.02 -12.00 5.88
CA VAL A 49 -2.79 -11.04 6.68
C VAL A 49 -1.88 -10.23 7.59
N PHE A 50 -2.31 -9.02 7.88
CA PHE A 50 -1.69 -8.14 8.86
C PHE A 50 -2.40 -8.30 10.21
N LEU A 51 -1.64 -8.52 11.28
CA LEU A 51 -2.19 -8.55 12.64
C LEU A 51 -2.45 -7.11 13.08
N LYS A 52 -3.72 -6.74 13.13
CA LYS A 52 -4.16 -5.38 13.42
C LYS A 52 -4.31 -5.10 14.91
N GLU A 53 -4.86 -6.06 15.62
CA GLU A 53 -5.18 -5.92 17.03
C GLU A 53 -5.19 -7.28 17.72
N VAL A 54 -4.72 -7.28 18.98
CA VAL A 54 -4.93 -8.38 19.93
C VAL A 54 -5.80 -7.84 21.06
N SER A 55 -6.98 -8.43 21.26
CA SER A 55 -7.87 -8.00 22.33
C SER A 55 -7.35 -8.50 23.68
N GLU A 56 -7.09 -7.59 24.60
CA GLU A 56 -6.70 -7.92 25.98
C GLU A 56 -7.90 -8.18 26.88
N VAL A 57 -9.08 -7.80 26.42
CA VAL A 57 -10.32 -8.00 27.19
C VAL A 57 -10.88 -9.39 26.90
N PRO A 58 -11.19 -10.20 27.94
CA PRO A 58 -11.83 -11.49 27.75
C PRO A 58 -13.15 -11.36 26.98
N ARG A 59 -13.28 -12.12 25.89
CA ARG A 59 -14.47 -12.12 25.05
C ARG A 59 -14.76 -13.53 24.55
N ARG A 60 -15.98 -13.75 24.12
CA ARG A 60 -16.34 -14.96 23.39
C ARG A 60 -15.85 -14.84 21.95
N GLY A 61 -15.20 -15.87 21.45
CA GLY A 61 -14.68 -15.91 20.09
C GLY A 61 -13.22 -15.45 19.98
N PRO A 62 -12.74 -15.21 18.76
CA PRO A 62 -11.35 -14.86 18.50
C PRO A 62 -10.95 -13.54 19.16
N GLN A 63 -9.71 -13.50 19.67
CA GLN A 63 -9.12 -12.32 20.28
C GLN A 63 -8.14 -11.61 19.31
N LEU A 64 -7.76 -12.27 18.22
CA LEU A 64 -6.91 -11.70 17.19
C LEU A 64 -7.77 -11.10 16.09
N PHE A 65 -7.42 -9.88 15.68
CA PHE A 65 -8.04 -9.20 14.54
C PHE A 65 -7.01 -8.99 13.46
N VAL A 66 -7.31 -9.49 12.27
CA VAL A 66 -6.43 -9.42 11.11
C VAL A 66 -7.04 -8.57 10.01
N SER A 67 -6.20 -8.10 9.10
CA SER A 67 -6.62 -7.21 8.02
C SER A 67 -5.94 -7.57 6.71
N ARG A 68 -6.71 -7.46 5.63
CA ARG A 68 -6.21 -7.50 4.25
C ARG A 68 -6.16 -6.10 3.63
N SER A 69 -6.79 -5.11 4.26
CA SER A 69 -6.89 -3.73 3.74
C SER A 69 -5.91 -2.75 4.39
N ASN A 70 -5.23 -3.15 5.45
CA ASN A 70 -4.28 -2.28 6.15
C ASN A 70 -3.01 -2.03 5.33
N ALA A 71 -2.50 -0.80 5.38
CA ALA A 71 -1.24 -0.44 4.71
C ALA A 71 -0.06 -1.28 5.20
N GLY A 72 -0.07 -1.74 6.45
CA GLY A 72 0.96 -2.60 7.02
C GLY A 72 1.12 -3.93 6.30
N LEU A 73 0.07 -4.44 5.66
CA LEU A 73 0.18 -5.65 4.83
C LEU A 73 1.08 -5.41 3.62
N VAL A 74 0.95 -4.26 2.97
CA VAL A 74 1.80 -3.91 1.82
C VAL A 74 3.27 -3.83 2.25
N VAL A 75 3.55 -3.19 3.38
CA VAL A 75 4.91 -3.12 3.95
C VAL A 75 5.46 -4.52 4.18
N TYR A 76 4.70 -5.38 4.83
CA TYR A 76 5.09 -6.76 5.11
C TYR A 76 5.40 -7.55 3.83
N LEU A 77 4.57 -7.41 2.80
CA LEU A 77 4.78 -8.11 1.53
C LEU A 77 6.07 -7.66 0.84
N PHE A 78 6.36 -6.35 0.84
CA PHE A 78 7.63 -5.86 0.30
C PHE A 78 8.83 -6.31 1.14
N GLU A 79 8.73 -6.32 2.45
CA GLU A 79 9.80 -6.82 3.33
C GLU A 79 10.16 -8.27 3.00
N ASN A 80 9.16 -9.10 2.70
CA ASN A 80 9.40 -10.50 2.33
C ASN A 80 10.02 -10.67 0.94
N GLU A 81 9.69 -9.79 -0.02
CA GLU A 81 10.16 -9.91 -1.39
C GLU A 81 11.48 -9.20 -1.67
N VAL A 82 11.85 -8.20 -0.87
CA VAL A 82 12.98 -7.31 -1.15
C VAL A 82 14.09 -7.53 -0.12
N PRO A 83 15.17 -8.25 -0.48
CA PRO A 83 16.29 -8.50 0.43
C PRO A 83 16.92 -7.23 0.97
N GLU A 84 17.03 -6.17 0.17
CA GLU A 84 17.62 -4.89 0.56
C GLU A 84 16.81 -4.20 1.67
N ILE A 85 15.51 -4.46 1.76
CA ILE A 85 14.68 -3.97 2.89
C ILE A 85 15.01 -4.77 4.15
N GLN A 86 15.13 -6.09 4.03
CA GLN A 86 15.47 -6.95 5.17
C GLN A 86 16.85 -6.61 5.73
N GLU A 87 17.80 -6.28 4.87
CA GLU A 87 19.18 -5.90 5.24
C GLU A 87 19.27 -4.47 5.76
N GLY A 88 18.25 -3.64 5.55
CA GLY A 88 18.20 -2.26 6.00
C GLY A 88 18.83 -1.25 5.05
N SER A 89 19.32 -1.65 3.87
CA SER A 89 19.88 -0.72 2.88
C SER A 89 18.80 0.08 2.15
N VAL A 90 17.61 -0.50 2.00
CA VAL A 90 16.40 0.16 1.50
C VAL A 90 15.36 0.20 2.61
N ARG A 91 14.63 1.31 2.71
CA ARG A 91 13.55 1.47 3.68
C ARG A 91 12.28 1.99 3.02
N ILE A 92 11.14 1.56 3.52
CA ILE A 92 9.85 2.13 3.19
C ILE A 92 9.63 3.33 4.11
N VAL A 93 9.46 4.51 3.52
CA VAL A 93 9.29 5.77 4.24
C VAL A 93 7.82 6.07 4.54
N ALA A 94 6.96 5.80 3.56
CA ALA A 94 5.52 6.08 3.67
C ALA A 94 4.73 5.17 2.74
N VAL A 95 3.47 4.93 3.10
CA VAL A 95 2.51 4.18 2.28
C VAL A 95 1.17 4.92 2.28
N ALA A 96 0.58 5.09 1.11
CA ALA A 96 -0.80 5.56 0.96
C ALA A 96 -1.57 4.50 0.19
N ARG A 97 -2.64 3.99 0.77
CA ARG A 97 -3.41 2.86 0.23
C ARG A 97 -4.89 3.14 0.16
N GLU A 98 -5.49 2.87 -0.99
CA GLU A 98 -6.93 2.72 -1.17
C GLU A 98 -7.24 1.27 -1.54
N ALA A 99 -7.41 0.44 -0.52
CA ALA A 99 -7.74 -0.97 -0.70
C ALA A 99 -9.21 -1.18 -1.09
N ASN A 100 -10.08 -0.33 -0.56
CA ASN A 100 -11.52 -0.32 -0.83
C ASN A 100 -11.92 1.09 -1.29
N PRO A 101 -11.69 1.45 -2.57
CA PRO A 101 -12.04 2.78 -3.08
C PRO A 101 -13.55 3.05 -2.93
N PRO A 102 -13.93 4.33 -2.72
CA PRO A 102 -15.34 4.69 -2.52
C PRO A 102 -16.21 4.47 -3.76
N SER A 103 -15.62 4.43 -4.94
CA SER A 103 -16.32 4.21 -6.20
C SER A 103 -15.96 2.86 -6.80
N ARG A 104 -16.96 2.16 -7.33
CA ARG A 104 -16.77 0.89 -8.05
C ARG A 104 -16.07 1.04 -9.40
N SER A 105 -16.00 2.25 -9.92
CA SER A 105 -15.34 2.53 -11.21
C SER A 105 -13.82 2.59 -11.07
N VAL A 106 -13.29 2.59 -9.84
CA VAL A 106 -11.88 2.71 -9.54
C VAL A 106 -11.43 1.47 -8.77
N GLY A 107 -10.36 0.83 -9.22
CA GLY A 107 -9.78 -0.32 -8.54
C GLY A 107 -8.89 0.06 -7.36
N PRO A 108 -8.50 -0.93 -6.53
CA PRO A 108 -7.55 -0.72 -5.45
C PRO A 108 -6.20 -0.22 -5.99
N ARG A 109 -5.60 0.71 -5.25
CA ARG A 109 -4.29 1.26 -5.60
C ARG A 109 -3.50 1.67 -4.35
N THR A 110 -2.19 1.53 -4.43
CA THR A 110 -1.27 1.89 -3.35
C THR A 110 -0.05 2.60 -3.93
N LYS A 111 0.41 3.62 -3.21
CA LYS A 111 1.71 4.25 -3.46
C LYS A 111 2.63 3.99 -2.27
N VAL A 112 3.85 3.54 -2.57
CA VAL A 112 4.87 3.21 -1.57
C VAL A 112 6.09 4.09 -1.82
N ALA A 113 6.44 4.92 -0.85
CA ALA A 113 7.64 5.74 -0.93
C ALA A 113 8.82 5.00 -0.31
N VAL A 114 9.91 4.92 -1.04
CA VAL A 114 11.12 4.20 -0.65
C VAL A 114 12.36 5.08 -0.74
N ASP A 115 13.32 4.80 0.11
CA ASP A 115 14.61 5.49 0.16
C ASP A 115 15.73 4.49 0.40
N SER A 116 16.95 4.87 0.07
CA SER A 116 18.15 4.09 0.32
C SER A 116 19.12 4.87 1.19
N ILE A 117 19.72 4.20 2.16
CA ILE A 117 20.82 4.78 2.94
C ILE A 117 22.16 4.64 2.22
N GLU A 118 22.24 3.78 1.22
CA GLU A 118 23.43 3.56 0.42
C GLU A 118 23.28 4.23 -0.94
N ARG A 119 24.26 5.05 -1.29
CA ARG A 119 24.24 5.86 -2.53
C ARG A 119 24.13 5.02 -3.80
N GLU A 120 24.72 3.83 -3.79
CA GLU A 120 24.82 2.95 -4.94
C GLU A 120 23.59 2.05 -5.14
N VAL A 121 22.69 2.01 -4.14
CA VAL A 121 21.48 1.20 -4.21
C VAL A 121 20.33 2.04 -4.71
N ASP A 122 19.71 1.62 -5.82
CA ASP A 122 18.46 2.18 -6.32
C ASP A 122 17.29 1.60 -5.56
N PRO A 123 16.63 2.39 -4.68
CA PRO A 123 15.54 1.85 -3.85
C PRO A 123 14.31 1.45 -4.67
N VAL A 124 13.99 2.17 -5.73
CA VAL A 124 12.85 1.85 -6.59
C VAL A 124 13.13 0.58 -7.38
N GLY A 125 14.30 0.49 -8.01
CA GLY A 125 14.71 -0.71 -8.76
C GLY A 125 14.78 -1.95 -7.88
N ALA A 126 15.23 -1.82 -6.63
CA ALA A 126 15.26 -2.92 -5.68
C ALA A 126 13.86 -3.48 -5.37
N CYS A 127 12.87 -2.61 -5.22
CA CYS A 127 11.49 -3.01 -4.92
C CYS A 127 10.75 -3.58 -6.15
N ILE A 128 11.07 -3.09 -7.34
CA ILE A 128 10.47 -3.58 -8.60
C ILE A 128 11.05 -4.96 -8.95
N GLY A 129 12.37 -5.09 -8.82
CA GLY A 129 13.09 -6.31 -9.21
C GLY A 129 13.28 -6.44 -10.72
N ALA A 130 14.06 -7.43 -11.13
CA ALA A 130 14.32 -7.68 -12.54
C ALA A 130 13.01 -7.98 -13.29
N ARG A 131 12.70 -7.18 -14.31
CA ARG A 131 11.47 -7.29 -15.12
C ARG A 131 10.19 -7.21 -14.28
N GLY A 132 10.23 -6.51 -13.16
CA GLY A 132 9.08 -6.39 -12.26
C GLY A 132 8.80 -7.63 -11.42
N SER A 133 9.74 -8.55 -11.29
CA SER A 133 9.52 -9.84 -10.63
C SER A 133 9.11 -9.73 -9.17
N ARG A 134 9.69 -8.77 -8.44
CA ARG A 134 9.38 -8.61 -7.01
C ARG A 134 8.05 -7.91 -6.78
N ILE A 135 7.82 -6.78 -7.44
CA ILE A 135 6.54 -6.06 -7.31
C ILE A 135 5.37 -6.92 -7.78
N GLN A 136 5.58 -7.74 -8.81
CA GLN A 136 4.52 -8.62 -9.31
C GLN A 136 4.06 -9.64 -8.27
N GLN A 137 4.95 -10.13 -7.43
CA GLN A 137 4.58 -11.04 -6.33
C GLN A 137 3.66 -10.33 -5.32
N VAL A 138 3.97 -9.06 -5.00
CA VAL A 138 3.12 -8.27 -4.12
C VAL A 138 1.75 -8.01 -4.75
N VAL A 139 1.73 -7.62 -6.01
CA VAL A 139 0.49 -7.38 -6.77
C VAL A 139 -0.37 -8.65 -6.83
N ASN A 140 0.26 -9.81 -7.07
CA ASN A 140 -0.45 -11.09 -7.14
C ASN A 140 -1.08 -11.48 -5.79
N GLU A 141 -0.37 -11.28 -4.69
CA GLU A 141 -0.92 -11.55 -3.35
C GLU A 141 -2.13 -10.66 -3.06
N LEU A 142 -2.12 -9.42 -3.53
CA LEU A 142 -3.20 -8.46 -3.36
C LEU A 142 -4.25 -8.53 -4.48
N ARG A 143 -4.22 -9.59 -5.29
CA ARG A 143 -5.22 -9.88 -6.32
C ARG A 143 -5.37 -8.78 -7.38
N GLY A 144 -4.25 -8.22 -7.81
CA GLY A 144 -4.21 -7.24 -8.89
C GLY A 144 -4.28 -5.79 -8.42
N GLU A 145 -4.11 -5.50 -7.14
CA GLU A 145 -4.02 -4.13 -6.65
C GLU A 145 -2.86 -3.41 -7.32
N LYS A 146 -3.14 -2.24 -7.91
CA LYS A 146 -2.11 -1.43 -8.57
C LYS A 146 -1.17 -0.82 -7.54
N ILE A 147 0.14 -0.95 -7.75
CA ILE A 147 1.15 -0.44 -6.82
C ILE A 147 2.13 0.45 -7.59
N ASP A 148 2.29 1.69 -7.11
CA ASP A 148 3.30 2.61 -7.59
C ASP A 148 4.41 2.70 -6.55
N VAL A 149 5.65 2.39 -6.92
CA VAL A 149 6.83 2.55 -6.08
C VAL A 149 7.45 3.92 -6.37
N ILE A 150 7.52 4.75 -5.36
CA ILE A 150 7.89 6.17 -5.46
C ILE A 150 9.22 6.38 -4.75
N ARG A 151 10.15 7.06 -5.41
CA ARG A 151 11.39 7.47 -4.76
C ARG A 151 11.10 8.64 -3.81
N TRP A 152 11.38 8.44 -2.52
CA TRP A 152 11.35 9.53 -1.57
C TRP A 152 12.47 10.53 -1.86
N SER A 153 12.22 11.80 -1.62
CA SER A 153 13.22 12.85 -1.72
C SER A 153 13.11 13.79 -0.55
N GLN A 154 14.24 14.26 -0.05
CA GLN A 154 14.30 15.30 0.96
C GLN A 154 13.79 16.64 0.42
N ASP A 155 13.92 16.89 -0.88
CA ASP A 155 13.33 18.04 -1.55
C ASP A 155 11.82 17.81 -1.74
N PRO A 156 10.97 18.61 -1.10
CA PRO A 156 9.51 18.43 -1.19
C PRO A 156 8.98 18.50 -2.62
N GLY A 157 9.51 19.41 -3.44
CA GLY A 157 9.11 19.55 -4.84
C GLY A 157 9.39 18.29 -5.65
N GLN A 158 10.57 17.72 -5.47
CA GLN A 158 10.95 16.49 -6.15
C GLN A 158 10.11 15.29 -5.65
N TYR A 159 9.86 15.21 -4.36
CA TYR A 159 9.03 14.15 -3.79
C TYR A 159 7.59 14.22 -4.32
N ILE A 160 7.02 15.42 -4.37
CA ILE A 160 5.67 15.62 -4.93
C ILE A 160 5.64 15.19 -6.40
N ALA A 161 6.62 15.62 -7.20
CA ALA A 161 6.71 15.24 -8.61
C ALA A 161 6.78 13.71 -8.77
N ASN A 162 7.63 13.05 -7.99
CA ASN A 162 7.79 11.59 -8.01
C ASN A 162 6.49 10.88 -7.61
N SER A 163 5.77 11.43 -6.63
CA SER A 163 4.54 10.83 -6.09
C SER A 163 3.39 10.78 -7.09
N LEU A 164 3.44 11.62 -8.13
CA LEU A 164 2.42 11.67 -9.18
C LEU A 164 2.67 10.65 -10.30
N SER A 165 3.74 9.85 -10.18
CA SER A 165 3.99 8.73 -11.10
C SER A 165 2.68 7.91 -11.32
N PRO A 166 2.41 7.45 -12.56
CA PRO A 166 3.28 7.49 -13.74
C PRO A 166 3.20 8.79 -14.55
N ALA A 167 2.50 9.83 -14.08
CA ALA A 167 2.41 11.09 -14.78
C ALA A 167 3.75 11.84 -14.78
N ARG A 168 4.07 12.48 -15.91
CA ARG A 168 5.22 13.35 -16.04
C ARG A 168 4.87 14.76 -15.56
N VAL A 169 5.67 15.30 -14.66
CA VAL A 169 5.50 16.63 -14.09
C VAL A 169 6.52 17.58 -14.68
N GLU A 170 6.09 18.78 -15.08
CA GLU A 170 7.00 19.83 -15.56
C GLU A 170 7.57 20.68 -14.45
N MET A 171 6.71 21.12 -13.52
CA MET A 171 7.10 22.03 -12.46
C MET A 171 6.25 21.82 -11.21
N VAL A 172 6.88 21.96 -10.05
CA VAL A 172 6.21 22.03 -8.76
C VAL A 172 6.52 23.37 -8.12
N ARG A 173 5.47 24.09 -7.73
CA ARG A 173 5.58 25.37 -6.98
C ARG A 173 5.06 25.15 -5.58
N LEU A 174 5.89 25.38 -4.60
CA LEU A 174 5.50 25.35 -3.20
C LEU A 174 4.89 26.72 -2.85
N VAL A 175 3.58 26.83 -3.04
CA VAL A 175 2.88 28.14 -2.91
C VAL A 175 2.66 28.54 -1.47
N ASP A 176 2.55 27.58 -0.57
CA ASP A 176 2.50 27.80 0.88
C ASP A 176 3.27 26.67 1.56
N PRO A 177 4.60 26.81 1.73
CA PRO A 177 5.41 25.79 2.38
C PRO A 177 4.98 25.50 3.83
N ALA A 178 4.59 26.51 4.59
CA ALA A 178 4.16 26.35 5.97
C ALA A 178 2.84 25.59 6.08
N GLY A 179 1.90 25.85 5.17
CA GLY A 179 0.63 25.12 5.05
C GLY A 179 0.73 23.87 4.21
N GLN A 180 1.91 23.52 3.73
CA GLN A 180 2.13 22.34 2.87
C GLN A 180 1.18 22.29 1.68
N HIS A 181 1.16 23.37 0.89
CA HIS A 181 0.35 23.50 -0.30
C HIS A 181 1.24 23.72 -1.53
N ALA A 182 1.02 22.91 -2.56
CA ALA A 182 1.77 22.95 -3.82
C ALA A 182 0.85 23.04 -5.02
N HIS A 183 1.31 23.79 -6.04
CA HIS A 183 0.75 23.76 -7.38
C HIS A 183 1.69 22.96 -8.29
N VAL A 184 1.13 22.05 -9.06
CA VAL A 184 1.87 21.18 -9.97
C VAL A 184 1.42 21.48 -11.39
N LEU A 185 2.40 21.76 -12.26
CA LEU A 185 2.16 21.96 -13.69
C LEU A 185 2.54 20.70 -14.45
N VAL A 186 1.64 20.23 -15.30
CA VAL A 186 1.85 19.07 -16.14
C VAL A 186 1.52 19.41 -17.59
N PRO A 187 2.14 18.73 -18.58
CA PRO A 187 1.74 18.88 -19.96
C PRO A 187 0.27 18.50 -20.13
N PRO A 188 -0.44 19.11 -21.12
CA PRO A 188 -1.88 18.82 -21.34
C PRO A 188 -2.18 17.33 -21.52
N ASP A 189 -1.32 16.58 -22.17
CA ASP A 189 -1.47 15.13 -22.38
C ASP A 189 -1.26 14.30 -21.08
N GLN A 190 -0.73 14.89 -20.04
CA GLN A 190 -0.48 14.22 -18.74
C GLN A 190 -1.53 14.56 -17.68
N LEU A 191 -2.40 15.53 -17.92
CA LEU A 191 -3.33 16.03 -16.90
C LEU A 191 -4.26 14.93 -16.37
N SER A 192 -4.89 14.18 -17.23
CA SER A 192 -5.79 13.09 -16.82
C SER A 192 -5.06 11.99 -16.08
N LEU A 193 -3.83 11.69 -16.48
CA LEU A 193 -3.00 10.67 -15.82
C LEU A 193 -2.56 11.13 -14.43
N ALA A 194 -2.19 12.41 -14.29
CA ALA A 194 -1.75 13.00 -13.02
C ALA A 194 -2.89 13.03 -11.99
N ILE A 195 -4.08 13.41 -12.40
CA ILE A 195 -5.27 13.43 -11.55
C ILE A 195 -5.71 11.99 -11.25
N GLY A 196 -5.75 11.16 -12.27
CA GLY A 196 -6.26 9.81 -12.20
C GLY A 196 -7.77 9.74 -12.22
N ARG A 197 -8.32 8.54 -12.45
CA ARG A 197 -9.76 8.31 -12.44
C ARG A 197 -10.32 8.67 -11.07
N GLU A 198 -11.31 9.55 -11.05
CA GLU A 198 -11.95 10.08 -9.83
C GLU A 198 -10.95 10.69 -8.83
N GLY A 199 -9.84 11.22 -9.33
CA GLY A 199 -8.84 11.87 -8.51
C GLY A 199 -7.95 10.93 -7.70
N GLN A 200 -7.98 9.63 -7.95
CA GLN A 200 -7.26 8.65 -7.14
C GLN A 200 -5.75 8.89 -7.14
N ASN A 201 -5.14 9.19 -8.28
CA ASN A 201 -3.69 9.37 -8.35
C ASN A 201 -3.21 10.56 -7.51
N VAL A 202 -3.85 11.72 -7.68
CA VAL A 202 -3.48 12.92 -6.91
C VAL A 202 -3.85 12.78 -5.44
N ARG A 203 -4.96 12.13 -5.12
CA ARG A 203 -5.36 11.90 -3.72
C ARG A 203 -4.36 11.02 -2.98
N LEU A 204 -3.91 9.94 -3.59
CA LEU A 204 -2.88 9.09 -3.00
C LEU A 204 -1.53 9.82 -2.88
N ALA A 205 -1.15 10.61 -3.88
CA ALA A 205 0.06 11.43 -3.82
C ALA A 205 0.00 12.44 -2.68
N ALA A 206 -1.14 13.09 -2.48
CA ALA A 206 -1.35 14.04 -1.39
C ALA A 206 -1.21 13.36 -0.02
N ARG A 207 -1.82 12.19 0.15
CA ARG A 207 -1.70 11.40 1.39
C ARG A 207 -0.27 10.92 1.63
N LEU A 208 0.41 10.46 0.58
CA LEU A 208 1.77 9.94 0.68
C LEU A 208 2.76 11.03 1.12
N THR A 209 2.65 12.22 0.53
CA THR A 209 3.58 13.33 0.77
C THR A 209 3.20 14.20 1.95
N GLY A 210 1.92 14.19 2.35
CA GLY A 210 1.39 15.13 3.34
C GLY A 210 1.14 16.53 2.80
N TRP A 211 1.19 16.72 1.47
CA TRP A 211 0.97 18.00 0.84
C TRP A 211 -0.39 18.06 0.14
N LYS A 212 -1.05 19.22 0.22
CA LYS A 212 -2.17 19.55 -0.64
C LYS A 212 -1.61 19.84 -2.05
N ILE A 213 -2.13 19.15 -3.06
CA ILE A 213 -1.63 19.20 -4.43
C ILE A 213 -2.75 19.65 -5.36
N ASP A 214 -2.56 20.79 -6.01
CA ASP A 214 -3.42 21.26 -7.09
C ASP A 214 -2.71 21.11 -8.42
N ILE A 215 -3.32 20.38 -9.37
CA ILE A 215 -2.72 20.09 -10.67
C ILE A 215 -3.35 20.97 -11.73
N LYS A 216 -2.51 21.57 -12.58
CA LYS A 216 -2.91 22.43 -13.68
C LYS A 216 -2.12 22.11 -14.95
N ASN A 217 -2.70 22.43 -16.11
CA ASN A 217 -1.97 22.44 -17.36
C ASN A 217 -0.87 23.51 -17.35
N SER A 218 0.25 23.21 -17.95
CA SER A 218 1.28 24.18 -18.30
C SER A 218 0.87 25.02 -19.50
#